data_6a62d2ad0bd5fb86dfab1dd892710360
#
_entry.id   6a62d2ad0bd5fb86dfab1dd892710360
#
_cell.length_a   1.000
_cell.length_b   1.000
_cell.length_c   1.000
_cell.angle_alpha   90.00
_cell.angle_beta   90.00
_cell.angle_gamma   90.00
#
_symmetry.space_group_name_H-M   'P 1'
#
loop_
_entity.id
_entity.type
_entity.pdbx_description
1 polymer ?
#
loop_
_entity_poly.entity_id
_entity_poly.type
_entity_poly.pdbx_seq_one_letter_code
_entity_poly.pdbx_strand_id
1 'polypeptide(L)'
;MAEADATPPTQSLEPLSASAAAATQALDPVMEGEMTAAAGARATPWSRLSCDLVELIFSYLPLRSVVVAGAVCRQWRALVSDPGFAAGAAAYRRRRPWFFLYGQNNVVLSKNQAFGFDPDDGEWIALPSSPSALHVDCFAGAGGFFFATTSSTRFCYAPLLRGPWRETSPLFFSRCNPLVGVFFAAGGHRRFVVVGGARFIGGLVDIEDPLAVEIYDPATDSWELCPPLPPEFRIGNSSQWLSAALLGGRFFFVFGIYSCSIAAFDLSSRAWTGVRVLRPPGVLFSFLLACGDRLILAGLCNTPVGPPCFALWAVDHCSMDFAEIGVMPRDLLSCLFDTDDDDNKFASLKCVGLDGLVYVFNEDHHKAYPACVCEISDGSAAKRADSTSGLNLSCSWRKVPPLPGPVDRFHKVIAFCSPVPADSVLGGGVDREP
;
A
#
# COMPACT_ATOMS: atom_id res chain seq x y z
N MET A 1 58.99 31.27 16.68
CA MET A 1 58.49 31.94 15.48
C MET A 1 57.14 31.28 15.21
N ALA A 2 56.06 31.63 15.83
CA ALA A 2 55.25 32.85 15.79
C ALA A 2 54.70 33.10 14.36
N GLU A 3 53.42 32.95 14.28
CA GLU A 3 52.44 33.66 13.45
C GLU A 3 51.36 32.67 12.99
N ALA A 4 50.10 32.91 13.07
CA ALA A 4 49.19 33.89 13.62
C ALA A 4 47.80 33.41 13.17
N ASP A 5 46.99 33.26 14.07
CA ASP A 5 45.57 33.48 14.22
C ASP A 5 44.92 34.30 13.07
N ALA A 6 43.88 33.72 12.45
CA ALA A 6 42.87 34.48 11.73
C ALA A 6 41.56 33.69 11.68
N THR A 7 40.72 33.92 12.67
CA THR A 7 39.29 33.60 12.68
C THR A 7 38.52 34.56 11.73
N PRO A 8 37.66 34.12 10.83
CA PRO A 8 36.67 34.98 10.18
C PRO A 8 35.36 35.03 10.97
N PRO A 9 34.58 36.11 10.82
CA PRO A 9 33.51 36.47 11.74
C PRO A 9 32.24 35.69 11.55
N THR A 10 31.61 35.43 12.68
CA THR A 10 30.25 34.90 12.84
C THR A 10 29.24 35.86 12.19
N GLN A 11 28.60 35.44 11.12
CA GLN A 11 27.35 36.04 10.63
C GLN A 11 26.19 35.24 11.22
N SER A 12 25.47 35.91 12.11
CA SER A 12 24.16 35.53 12.59
C SER A 12 23.14 35.56 11.46
N LEU A 13 22.62 34.41 11.06
CA LEU A 13 21.46 34.30 10.22
C LEU A 13 20.22 34.22 11.11
N GLU A 14 19.43 35.27 11.07
CA GLU A 14 18.08 35.32 11.63
C GLU A 14 17.16 34.30 10.93
N PRO A 15 16.16 33.76 11.65
CA PRO A 15 15.24 32.79 11.07
C PRO A 15 14.17 33.47 10.20
N LEU A 16 14.09 33.12 8.93
CA LEU A 16 12.96 33.43 8.06
C LEU A 16 11.75 32.55 8.46
N SER A 17 11.05 32.98 9.50
CA SER A 17 9.70 32.56 9.81
C SER A 17 8.78 33.76 9.47
N ALA A 18 8.17 33.80 8.32
CA ALA A 18 6.94 34.56 8.03
C ALA A 18 6.60 34.50 6.55
N SER A 19 5.82 33.54 6.11
CA SER A 19 4.93 33.71 4.95
C SER A 19 3.92 32.56 4.84
N ALA A 20 3.04 32.43 5.80
CA ALA A 20 1.81 31.64 5.65
C ALA A 20 0.68 32.14 6.56
N ALA A 21 0.76 33.40 7.00
CA ALA A 21 -0.25 34.00 7.89
C ALA A 21 -0.71 35.38 7.42
N ALA A 22 -0.88 35.60 6.12
CA ALA A 22 -1.33 36.89 5.55
C ALA A 22 -2.47 36.71 4.55
N ALA A 23 -3.57 36.10 5.00
CA ALA A 23 -4.87 36.16 4.30
C ALA A 23 -6.04 36.08 5.29
N THR A 24 -5.89 36.67 6.48
CA THR A 24 -7.01 36.87 7.40
C THR A 24 -6.82 38.20 8.14
N GLN A 25 -7.00 39.31 7.42
CA GLN A 25 -7.21 40.55 8.08
C GLN A 25 -8.25 41.41 7.33
N ALA A 26 -9.24 41.80 8.13
CA ALA A 26 -10.06 43.02 8.05
C ALA A 26 -11.13 43.08 6.95
N LEU A 27 -12.36 42.77 7.36
CA LEU A 27 -13.50 43.60 6.98
C LEU A 27 -14.26 43.92 8.27
N ASP A 28 -14.04 45.18 8.73
CA ASP A 28 -14.81 45.80 9.78
C ASP A 28 -16.27 46.06 9.32
N PRO A 29 -17.24 46.10 10.26
CA PRO A 29 -18.63 46.24 9.94
C PRO A 29 -18.98 47.75 9.71
N VAL A 30 -19.47 48.07 8.54
CA VAL A 30 -20.08 49.36 8.30
C VAL A 30 -21.47 49.19 7.72
N MET A 31 -22.41 49.72 8.50
CA MET A 31 -23.74 50.21 8.14
C MET A 31 -24.85 49.24 7.81
N GLU A 32 -25.77 49.16 8.76
CA GLU A 32 -27.17 48.86 8.53
C GLU A 32 -27.72 49.79 7.44
N GLY A 33 -28.16 49.19 6.37
CA GLY A 33 -28.95 49.80 5.33
C GLY A 33 -29.98 48.82 4.87
N GLU A 34 -31.21 48.97 5.29
CA GLU A 34 -32.38 48.31 4.73
C GLU A 34 -32.35 48.45 3.20
N MET A 35 -32.10 47.33 2.52
CA MET A 35 -32.47 47.19 1.12
C MET A 35 -33.21 45.88 0.93
N THR A 36 -34.52 46.01 0.92
CA THR A 36 -35.42 45.05 0.29
C THR A 36 -35.01 44.82 -1.15
N ALA A 37 -34.30 43.74 -1.40
CA ALA A 37 -34.08 43.18 -2.74
C ALA A 37 -34.42 41.72 -2.74
N ALA A 38 -35.64 41.40 -3.12
CA ALA A 38 -36.05 40.10 -3.58
C ALA A 38 -35.29 39.78 -4.87
N ALA A 39 -34.03 39.33 -4.77
CA ALA A 39 -33.34 38.64 -5.82
C ALA A 39 -33.57 37.14 -5.58
N GLY A 40 -34.54 36.57 -6.29
CA GLY A 40 -34.77 35.13 -6.33
C GLY A 40 -33.49 34.39 -6.73
N ALA A 41 -32.71 33.98 -5.75
CA ALA A 41 -31.62 33.02 -5.97
C ALA A 41 -32.28 31.80 -6.64
N ARG A 42 -32.03 31.64 -7.93
CA ARG A 42 -32.46 30.41 -8.65
C ARG A 42 -31.92 29.23 -7.89
N ALA A 43 -32.82 28.54 -7.20
CA ALA A 43 -32.49 27.31 -6.50
C ALA A 43 -31.76 26.39 -7.48
N THR A 44 -30.50 26.10 -7.19
CA THR A 44 -29.73 25.18 -8.02
C THR A 44 -30.38 23.81 -7.96
N PRO A 45 -30.27 22.94 -8.98
CA PRO A 45 -30.81 21.59 -8.90
C PRO A 45 -30.37 20.84 -7.63
N TRP A 46 -29.19 21.12 -7.15
CA TRP A 46 -28.60 20.52 -5.93
C TRP A 46 -29.32 20.90 -4.64
N SER A 47 -29.88 22.11 -4.55
CA SER A 47 -30.64 22.55 -3.37
C SER A 47 -32.02 21.86 -3.24
N ARG A 48 -32.45 21.11 -4.25
CA ARG A 48 -33.70 20.33 -4.26
C ARG A 48 -33.49 18.86 -3.88
N LEU A 49 -32.23 18.39 -3.83
CA LEU A 49 -31.93 17.03 -3.41
C LEU A 49 -32.01 16.92 -1.89
N SER A 50 -32.56 15.81 -1.41
CA SER A 50 -32.47 15.46 0.01
C SER A 50 -31.02 15.18 0.39
N CYS A 51 -30.68 15.34 1.68
CA CYS A 51 -29.34 15.01 2.17
C CYS A 51 -28.98 13.54 1.86
N ASP A 52 -29.92 12.62 1.98
CA ASP A 52 -29.73 11.19 1.71
C ASP A 52 -29.34 10.93 0.25
N LEU A 53 -29.95 11.66 -0.70
CA LEU A 53 -29.60 11.54 -2.13
C LEU A 53 -28.22 12.12 -2.41
N VAL A 54 -27.86 13.25 -1.78
CA VAL A 54 -26.52 13.83 -1.93
C VAL A 54 -25.48 12.87 -1.32
N GLU A 55 -25.76 12.28 -0.17
CA GLU A 55 -24.90 11.29 0.47
C GLU A 55 -24.70 10.06 -0.43
N LEU A 56 -25.81 9.54 -1.00
CA LEU A 56 -25.76 8.43 -1.94
C LEU A 56 -24.90 8.77 -3.17
N ILE A 57 -25.10 9.95 -3.78
CA ILE A 57 -24.30 10.39 -4.93
C ILE A 57 -22.83 10.45 -4.54
N PHE A 58 -22.50 11.06 -3.39
CA PHE A 58 -21.12 11.19 -2.94
C PHE A 58 -20.47 9.84 -2.61
N SER A 59 -21.24 8.85 -2.17
CA SER A 59 -20.72 7.50 -1.92
C SER A 59 -20.21 6.82 -3.19
N TYR A 60 -20.71 7.21 -4.36
CA TYR A 60 -20.26 6.70 -5.67
C TYR A 60 -19.08 7.49 -6.27
N LEU A 61 -18.74 8.66 -5.73
CA LEU A 61 -17.61 9.43 -6.22
C LEU A 61 -16.27 8.84 -5.78
N PRO A 62 -15.20 8.98 -6.58
CA PRO A 62 -13.83 8.76 -6.14
C PRO A 62 -13.53 9.58 -4.88
N LEU A 63 -12.63 9.09 -4.04
CA LEU A 63 -12.35 9.71 -2.74
C LEU A 63 -11.89 11.16 -2.85
N ARG A 64 -11.05 11.46 -3.84
CA ARG A 64 -10.59 12.82 -4.13
C ARG A 64 -11.75 13.75 -4.48
N SER A 65 -12.67 13.27 -5.32
CA SER A 65 -13.85 14.03 -5.72
C SER A 65 -14.77 14.34 -4.53
N VAL A 66 -14.89 13.42 -3.57
CA VAL A 66 -15.61 13.65 -2.30
C VAL A 66 -14.93 14.74 -1.48
N VAL A 67 -13.60 14.72 -1.35
CA VAL A 67 -12.83 15.77 -0.65
C VAL A 67 -13.05 17.14 -1.30
N VAL A 68 -12.98 17.20 -2.64
CA VAL A 68 -13.24 18.44 -3.39
C VAL A 68 -14.68 18.92 -3.20
N ALA A 69 -15.66 18.01 -3.22
CA ALA A 69 -17.06 18.34 -2.96
C ALA A 69 -17.24 18.97 -1.57
N GLY A 70 -16.52 18.49 -0.55
CA GLY A 70 -16.52 19.09 0.79
C GLY A 70 -16.00 20.54 0.84
N ALA A 71 -15.27 20.99 -0.17
CA ALA A 71 -14.81 22.38 -0.29
C ALA A 71 -15.83 23.30 -0.96
N VAL A 72 -16.88 22.77 -1.60
CA VAL A 72 -17.84 23.55 -2.41
C VAL A 72 -18.76 24.41 -1.55
N CYS A 73 -19.34 23.86 -0.47
CA CYS A 73 -20.22 24.60 0.42
C CYS A 73 -20.22 24.01 1.84
N ARG A 74 -20.78 24.79 2.80
CA ARG A 74 -20.84 24.39 4.22
C ARG A 74 -21.66 23.12 4.42
N GLN A 75 -22.78 22.96 3.72
CA GLN A 75 -23.64 21.77 3.80
C GLN A 75 -22.91 20.50 3.35
N TRP A 76 -22.22 20.55 2.22
CA TRP A 76 -21.46 19.41 1.69
C TRP A 76 -20.25 19.10 2.58
N ARG A 77 -19.62 20.14 3.13
CA ARG A 77 -18.53 19.93 4.10
C ARG A 77 -19.04 19.20 5.35
N ALA A 78 -20.17 19.64 5.91
CA ALA A 78 -20.76 18.98 7.08
C ALA A 78 -21.09 17.52 6.78
N LEU A 79 -21.70 17.22 5.62
CA LEU A 79 -22.02 15.88 5.18
C LEU A 79 -20.75 15.00 5.06
N VAL A 80 -19.73 15.47 4.35
CA VAL A 80 -18.49 14.73 4.10
C VAL A 80 -17.69 14.51 5.40
N SER A 81 -17.83 15.42 6.37
CA SER A 81 -17.17 15.31 7.68
C SER A 81 -17.95 14.48 8.69
N ASP A 82 -19.15 14.04 8.34
CA ASP A 82 -19.96 13.19 9.24
C ASP A 82 -19.36 11.77 9.30
N PRO A 83 -19.08 11.25 10.50
CA PRO A 83 -18.60 9.87 10.65
C PRO A 83 -19.57 8.83 10.07
N GLY A 84 -20.89 9.10 10.11
CA GLY A 84 -21.91 8.25 9.51
C GLY A 84 -21.77 8.14 8.00
N PHE A 85 -21.40 9.25 7.31
CA PHE A 85 -21.14 9.23 5.88
C PHE A 85 -19.98 8.31 5.53
N ALA A 86 -18.86 8.38 6.24
CA ALA A 86 -17.70 7.54 5.99
C ALA A 86 -18.01 6.05 6.14
N ALA A 87 -18.78 5.70 7.19
CA ALA A 87 -19.24 4.33 7.44
C ALA A 87 -20.26 3.86 6.38
N GLY A 88 -21.24 4.71 6.03
CA GLY A 88 -22.25 4.43 5.01
C GLY A 88 -21.66 4.29 3.61
N ALA A 89 -20.76 5.18 3.22
CA ALA A 89 -20.10 5.14 1.92
C ALA A 89 -19.31 3.83 1.69
N ALA A 90 -18.71 3.28 2.75
CA ALA A 90 -18.04 1.98 2.69
C ALA A 90 -19.00 0.81 2.43
N ALA A 91 -20.28 0.93 2.87
CA ALA A 91 -21.31 -0.08 2.63
C ALA A 91 -21.87 -0.05 1.20
N TYR A 92 -21.94 1.13 0.59
CA TYR A 92 -22.52 1.30 -0.76
C TYR A 92 -21.54 0.96 -1.89
N ARG A 93 -20.25 1.21 -1.70
CA ARG A 93 -19.24 0.91 -2.71
C ARG A 93 -17.97 0.40 -2.05
N ARG A 94 -17.59 -0.84 -2.40
CA ARG A 94 -16.25 -1.35 -2.10
C ARG A 94 -15.24 -0.56 -2.94
N ARG A 95 -14.52 0.37 -2.30
CA ARG A 95 -13.48 1.16 -2.96
C ARG A 95 -12.33 0.26 -3.34
N ARG A 96 -11.76 0.52 -4.52
CA ARG A 96 -10.61 -0.24 -5.01
C ARG A 96 -9.39 0.08 -4.15
N PRO A 97 -8.52 -0.89 -3.84
CA PRO A 97 -7.29 -0.63 -3.09
C PRO A 97 -6.35 0.28 -3.91
N TRP A 98 -5.74 1.22 -3.23
CA TRP A 98 -4.74 2.09 -3.81
C TRP A 98 -3.40 1.38 -3.93
N PHE A 99 -2.64 1.75 -4.95
CA PHE A 99 -1.25 1.35 -5.12
C PHE A 99 -0.34 2.44 -4.57
N PHE A 100 0.48 2.09 -3.58
CA PHE A 100 1.44 2.98 -2.94
C PHE A 100 2.84 2.66 -3.42
N LEU A 101 3.58 3.73 -3.73
CA LEU A 101 4.98 3.66 -4.15
C LEU A 101 5.79 4.58 -3.24
N TYR A 102 6.83 4.04 -2.64
CA TYR A 102 7.82 4.76 -1.86
C TYR A 102 9.17 4.66 -2.54
N GLY A 103 9.68 5.79 -3.04
CA GLY A 103 10.99 5.89 -3.64
C GLY A 103 12.04 6.25 -2.59
N GLN A 104 13.01 5.36 -2.41
CA GLN A 104 14.08 5.52 -1.42
C GLN A 104 15.36 6.00 -2.09
N ASN A 105 15.93 7.07 -1.55
CA ASN A 105 17.26 7.55 -1.87
C ASN A 105 18.19 7.24 -0.69
N ASN A 106 19.14 6.32 -0.90
CA ASN A 106 20.03 5.85 0.16
C ASN A 106 21.14 6.85 0.53
N VAL A 107 21.33 7.89 -0.30
CA VAL A 107 22.38 8.91 -0.09
C VAL A 107 21.83 10.16 0.57
N VAL A 108 20.65 10.61 0.12
CA VAL A 108 20.01 11.83 0.60
C VAL A 108 18.58 11.50 1.01
N LEU A 109 18.37 11.24 2.30
CA LEU A 109 17.07 10.81 2.83
C LEU A 109 15.94 11.83 2.61
N SER A 110 16.28 13.13 2.53
CA SER A 110 15.30 14.18 2.21
C SER A 110 14.74 14.11 0.79
N LYS A 111 15.34 13.29 -0.07
CA LYS A 111 14.88 13.01 -1.43
C LYS A 111 13.96 11.79 -1.53
N ASN A 112 13.66 11.15 -0.40
CA ASN A 112 12.65 10.10 -0.37
C ASN A 112 11.28 10.72 -0.71
N GLN A 113 10.54 10.05 -1.59
CA GLN A 113 9.22 10.49 -2.02
C GLN A 113 8.22 9.35 -1.89
N ALA A 114 7.01 9.69 -1.51
CA ALA A 114 5.91 8.75 -1.41
C ALA A 114 4.75 9.18 -2.30
N PHE A 115 4.13 8.22 -2.95
CA PHE A 115 3.01 8.44 -3.87
C PHE A 115 1.91 7.40 -3.62
N GLY A 116 0.66 7.83 -3.75
CA GLY A 116 -0.50 6.96 -3.79
C GLY A 116 -1.21 7.10 -5.13
N PHE A 117 -1.50 5.98 -5.78
CA PHE A 117 -2.28 5.94 -7.01
C PHE A 117 -3.70 5.51 -6.70
N ASP A 118 -4.66 6.38 -7.01
CA ASP A 118 -6.09 6.05 -6.95
C ASP A 118 -6.53 5.38 -8.25
N PRO A 119 -6.85 4.10 -8.26
CA PRO A 119 -7.28 3.41 -9.47
C PRO A 119 -8.66 3.83 -9.98
N ASP A 120 -9.49 4.46 -9.14
CA ASP A 120 -10.81 4.94 -9.50
C ASP A 120 -10.74 6.26 -10.27
N ASP A 121 -9.83 7.17 -9.90
CA ASP A 121 -9.54 8.42 -10.62
C ASP A 121 -8.49 8.24 -11.72
N GLY A 122 -7.64 7.23 -11.60
CA GLY A 122 -6.50 7.04 -12.48
C GLY A 122 -5.37 8.05 -12.26
N GLU A 123 -5.30 8.67 -11.09
CA GLU A 123 -4.36 9.74 -10.77
C GLU A 123 -3.47 9.42 -9.57
N TRP A 124 -2.28 10.01 -9.58
CA TRP A 124 -1.34 9.97 -8.47
C TRP A 124 -1.55 11.13 -7.51
N ILE A 125 -1.30 10.87 -6.22
CA ILE A 125 -1.23 11.87 -5.16
C ILE A 125 0.16 11.76 -4.51
N ALA A 126 0.88 12.87 -4.43
CA ALA A 126 2.09 12.94 -3.63
C ALA A 126 1.70 12.92 -2.14
N LEU A 127 2.33 12.03 -1.39
CA LEU A 127 2.11 11.88 0.04
C LEU A 127 3.17 12.66 0.83
N PRO A 128 2.87 13.08 2.07
CA PRO A 128 3.89 13.65 2.93
C PRO A 128 5.06 12.69 3.09
N SER A 129 6.28 13.21 2.96
CA SER A 129 7.48 12.42 3.21
C SER A 129 7.49 11.91 4.65
N SER A 130 8.03 10.72 4.84
CA SER A 130 8.26 10.17 6.18
C SER A 130 9.06 11.16 7.03
N PRO A 131 8.78 11.30 8.33
CA PRO A 131 9.54 12.18 9.20
C PRO A 131 11.03 11.84 9.09
N SER A 132 11.85 12.82 8.75
CA SER A 132 13.31 12.69 8.64
C SER A 132 14.01 12.27 9.95
N ALA A 133 13.28 12.29 11.06
CA ALA A 133 13.78 11.91 12.39
C ALA A 133 13.84 10.39 12.64
N LEU A 134 13.15 9.58 11.84
CA LEU A 134 13.21 8.12 11.95
C LEU A 134 14.26 7.59 10.98
N HIS A 135 15.40 7.14 11.50
CA HIS A 135 16.28 6.24 10.76
C HIS A 135 15.54 4.92 10.55
N VAL A 136 14.86 4.82 9.42
CA VAL A 136 14.06 3.65 9.07
C VAL A 136 14.85 2.79 8.10
N ASP A 137 15.06 1.52 8.46
CA ASP A 137 15.75 0.58 7.60
C ASP A 137 14.81 -0.02 6.55
N CYS A 138 13.54 -0.20 6.95
CA CYS A 138 12.56 -0.86 6.10
C CYS A 138 11.17 -0.27 6.27
N PHE A 139 10.46 -0.17 5.15
CA PHE A 139 9.06 0.18 5.09
C PHE A 139 8.20 -0.98 4.58
N ALA A 140 7.01 -1.09 5.10
CA ALA A 140 5.96 -1.96 4.59
C ALA A 140 4.62 -1.24 4.63
N GLY A 141 3.62 -1.75 3.93
CA GLY A 141 2.27 -1.23 4.01
C GLY A 141 1.23 -2.33 3.92
N ALA A 142 0.21 -2.25 4.76
CA ALA A 142 -0.92 -3.16 4.75
C ALA A 142 -2.13 -2.55 5.47
N GLY A 143 -3.34 -2.91 5.04
CA GLY A 143 -4.58 -2.67 5.77
C GLY A 143 -4.86 -1.23 6.18
N GLY A 144 -4.42 -0.24 5.39
CA GLY A 144 -4.60 1.19 5.68
C GLY A 144 -3.45 1.84 6.45
N PHE A 145 -2.32 1.13 6.65
CA PHE A 145 -1.19 1.61 7.43
C PHE A 145 0.15 1.51 6.71
N PHE A 146 1.03 2.46 7.01
CA PHE A 146 2.46 2.32 6.87
C PHE A 146 3.06 1.70 8.12
N PHE A 147 4.08 0.88 7.92
CA PHE A 147 4.90 0.29 8.97
C PHE A 147 6.36 0.60 8.70
N ALA A 148 7.10 0.86 9.75
CA ALA A 148 8.52 1.12 9.70
C ALA A 148 9.25 0.28 10.75
N THR A 149 10.31 -0.41 10.33
CA THR A 149 11.20 -1.14 11.22
C THR A 149 12.59 -0.55 11.17
N THR A 150 13.30 -0.66 12.26
CA THR A 150 14.71 -0.33 12.35
C THR A 150 15.53 -1.60 12.61
N SER A 151 16.84 -1.53 12.52
CA SER A 151 17.76 -2.62 12.87
C SER A 151 17.68 -3.06 14.35
N SER A 152 16.98 -2.28 15.17
CA SER A 152 16.62 -2.60 16.56
C SER A 152 15.25 -3.30 16.62
N THR A 153 14.74 -3.47 17.85
CA THR A 153 13.38 -3.99 18.09
C THR A 153 12.28 -2.93 17.95
N ARG A 154 12.60 -1.73 17.45
CA ARG A 154 11.62 -0.65 17.25
C ARG A 154 10.73 -0.95 16.07
N PHE A 155 9.45 -0.81 16.30
CA PHE A 155 8.41 -0.94 15.29
C PHE A 155 7.47 0.27 15.38
N CYS A 156 7.25 0.91 14.25
CA CYS A 156 6.39 2.10 14.17
C CYS A 156 5.32 1.89 13.10
N TYR A 157 4.17 2.53 13.30
CA TYR A 157 3.10 2.53 12.31
C TYR A 157 2.44 3.90 12.20
N ALA A 158 1.85 4.17 11.05
CA ALA A 158 1.03 5.37 10.81
C ALA A 158 -0.09 5.06 9.82
N PRO A 159 -1.25 5.69 9.93
CA PRO A 159 -2.26 5.65 8.88
C PRO A 159 -1.71 6.22 7.56
N LEU A 160 -2.12 5.64 6.40
CA LEU A 160 -1.51 5.92 5.10
C LEU A 160 -1.56 7.38 4.66
N LEU A 161 -2.65 8.09 4.90
CA LEU A 161 -2.84 9.44 4.35
C LEU A 161 -2.72 10.53 5.39
N ARG A 162 -3.05 10.28 6.63
CA ARG A 162 -3.02 11.25 7.74
C ARG A 162 -2.79 10.54 9.06
N GLY A 163 -2.02 11.14 9.90
CA GLY A 163 -1.82 10.69 11.27
C GLY A 163 -0.36 10.73 11.68
N PRO A 164 -0.10 10.87 12.96
CA PRO A 164 1.25 10.79 13.47
C PRO A 164 1.78 9.35 13.40
N TRP A 165 3.08 9.22 13.24
CA TRP A 165 3.75 7.96 13.49
C TRP A 165 3.65 7.61 14.96
N ARG A 166 3.26 6.38 15.25
CA ARG A 166 3.20 5.81 16.60
C ARG A 166 4.25 4.74 16.73
N GLU A 167 5.03 4.80 17.80
CA GLU A 167 5.96 3.74 18.18
C GLU A 167 5.24 2.76 19.09
N THR A 168 5.43 1.46 18.86
CA THR A 168 4.89 0.40 19.71
C THR A 168 5.82 0.07 20.85
N SER A 169 5.37 -0.71 21.82
CA SER A 169 6.28 -1.47 22.67
C SER A 169 7.27 -2.26 21.80
N PRO A 170 8.50 -2.57 22.29
CA PRO A 170 9.51 -3.24 21.49
C PRO A 170 9.07 -4.64 21.03
N LEU A 171 9.43 -5.02 19.80
CA LEU A 171 9.37 -6.41 19.33
C LEU A 171 10.24 -7.32 20.21
N PHE A 172 9.88 -8.59 20.33
CA PHE A 172 10.75 -9.59 20.98
C PHE A 172 12.05 -9.83 20.21
N PHE A 173 12.00 -9.71 18.88
CA PHE A 173 13.15 -9.93 18.01
C PHE A 173 13.35 -8.77 17.04
N SER A 174 14.58 -8.29 16.91
CA SER A 174 14.93 -7.33 15.85
C SER A 174 14.82 -7.99 14.49
N ARG A 175 14.27 -7.26 13.51
CA ARG A 175 14.05 -7.80 12.15
C ARG A 175 14.02 -6.72 11.09
N CYS A 176 14.56 -7.04 9.93
CA CYS A 176 14.54 -6.23 8.72
C CYS A 176 13.58 -6.83 7.70
N ASN A 177 12.83 -5.99 6.99
CA ASN A 177 11.88 -6.38 5.95
C ASN A 177 10.91 -7.52 6.38
N PRO A 178 10.22 -7.43 7.53
CA PRO A 178 9.23 -8.42 7.89
C PRO A 178 8.02 -8.36 6.95
N LEU A 179 7.30 -9.46 6.84
CA LEU A 179 5.96 -9.45 6.27
C LEU A 179 5.00 -8.90 7.32
N VAL A 180 4.10 -8.01 6.90
CA VAL A 180 3.14 -7.38 7.81
C VAL A 180 1.74 -7.54 7.29
N GLY A 181 0.79 -7.85 8.18
CA GLY A 181 -0.63 -7.89 7.88
C GLY A 181 -1.47 -7.20 8.94
N VAL A 182 -2.64 -6.73 8.55
CA VAL A 182 -3.62 -6.09 9.43
C VAL A 182 -4.89 -6.92 9.40
N PHE A 183 -5.37 -7.32 10.56
CA PHE A 183 -6.59 -8.11 10.69
C PHE A 183 -7.45 -7.65 11.86
N PHE A 184 -8.68 -8.12 11.91
CA PHE A 184 -9.61 -7.84 13.00
C PHE A 184 -9.78 -9.09 13.87
N ALA A 185 -9.50 -8.94 15.16
CA ALA A 185 -9.74 -9.99 16.13
C ALA A 185 -11.25 -10.14 16.44
N ALA A 186 -11.61 -11.20 17.12
CA ALA A 186 -12.95 -11.36 17.69
C ALA A 186 -13.28 -10.12 18.58
N GLY A 187 -14.38 -9.45 18.29
CA GLY A 187 -14.72 -8.16 18.92
C GLY A 187 -14.43 -6.93 18.08
N GLY A 188 -13.91 -7.10 16.84
CA GLY A 188 -13.73 -6.00 15.88
C GLY A 188 -12.49 -5.15 16.13
N HIS A 189 -11.65 -5.48 17.10
CA HIS A 189 -10.42 -4.76 17.38
C HIS A 189 -9.34 -5.10 16.33
N ARG A 190 -8.68 -4.05 15.84
CA ARG A 190 -7.60 -4.17 14.86
C ARG A 190 -6.34 -4.69 15.52
N ARG A 191 -5.64 -5.61 14.85
CA ARG A 191 -4.34 -6.14 15.25
C ARG A 191 -3.39 -6.22 14.07
N PHE A 192 -2.09 -6.23 14.36
CA PHE A 192 -1.04 -6.36 13.36
C PHE A 192 -0.30 -7.68 13.54
N VAL A 193 -0.09 -8.41 12.46
CA VAL A 193 0.76 -9.60 12.45
C VAL A 193 2.05 -9.27 11.74
N VAL A 194 3.19 -9.64 12.36
CA VAL A 194 4.54 -9.42 11.84
C VAL A 194 5.23 -10.78 11.76
N VAL A 195 5.64 -11.17 10.56
CA VAL A 195 6.13 -12.52 10.27
C VAL A 195 7.53 -12.47 9.66
N GLY A 196 8.44 -13.26 10.19
CA GLY A 196 9.80 -13.38 9.68
C GLY A 196 10.55 -12.05 9.70
N GLY A 197 11.27 -11.77 8.66
CA GLY A 197 12.25 -10.69 8.59
C GLY A 197 13.63 -11.24 8.86
N ALA A 198 14.66 -10.60 8.30
CA ALA A 198 16.04 -11.00 8.55
C ALA A 198 16.57 -10.32 9.82
N ARG A 199 17.23 -11.07 10.66
CA ARG A 199 18.07 -10.54 11.73
C ARG A 199 19.51 -10.45 11.24
N PHE A 200 20.18 -9.34 11.54
CA PHE A 200 21.57 -9.13 11.18
C PHE A 200 22.44 -9.08 12.45
N ILE A 201 23.51 -9.83 12.44
CA ILE A 201 24.55 -9.83 13.48
C ILE A 201 25.89 -9.51 12.80
N GLY A 202 26.50 -8.38 13.17
CA GLY A 202 27.76 -7.96 12.54
C GLY A 202 27.68 -7.73 11.03
N GLY A 203 26.50 -7.37 10.50
CA GLY A 203 26.28 -7.15 9.07
C GLY A 203 25.97 -8.42 8.25
N LEU A 204 25.98 -9.58 8.90
CA LEU A 204 25.60 -10.87 8.29
C LEU A 204 24.21 -11.29 8.74
N VAL A 205 23.49 -11.99 7.87
CA VAL A 205 22.19 -12.59 8.23
C VAL A 205 22.39 -13.68 9.27
N ASP A 206 21.64 -13.59 10.37
CA ASP A 206 21.65 -14.59 11.42
C ASP A 206 20.95 -15.87 10.93
N ILE A 207 21.71 -16.92 10.80
CA ILE A 207 21.19 -18.23 10.37
C ILE A 207 20.39 -18.94 11.49
N GLU A 208 20.53 -18.50 12.74
CA GLU A 208 19.80 -19.04 13.90
C GLU A 208 18.55 -18.19 14.21
N ASP A 209 18.22 -17.20 13.37
CA ASP A 209 17.02 -16.41 13.52
C ASP A 209 15.79 -17.32 13.73
N PRO A 210 15.00 -17.11 14.79
CA PRO A 210 13.83 -17.93 15.08
C PRO A 210 12.72 -17.82 14.02
N LEU A 211 12.83 -16.91 13.04
CA LEU A 211 11.75 -16.58 12.08
C LEU A 211 10.43 -16.27 12.79
N ALA A 212 10.52 -15.45 13.82
CA ALA A 212 9.43 -15.23 14.77
C ALA A 212 8.17 -14.68 14.10
N VAL A 213 7.05 -15.04 14.67
CA VAL A 213 5.72 -14.48 14.37
C VAL A 213 5.25 -13.74 15.61
N GLU A 214 4.96 -12.46 15.48
CA GLU A 214 4.50 -11.63 16.58
C GLU A 214 3.20 -10.91 16.19
N ILE A 215 2.26 -10.83 17.14
CA ILE A 215 1.00 -10.13 16.94
C ILE A 215 0.93 -8.97 17.92
N TYR A 216 0.70 -7.76 17.39
CA TYR A 216 0.54 -6.55 18.15
C TYR A 216 -0.94 -6.22 18.38
N ASP A 217 -1.26 -5.88 19.62
CA ASP A 217 -2.55 -5.33 20.00
C ASP A 217 -2.40 -3.83 20.34
N PRO A 218 -2.89 -2.92 19.50
CA PRO A 218 -2.81 -1.48 19.77
C PRO A 218 -3.56 -1.02 21.02
N ALA A 219 -4.60 -1.76 21.45
CA ALA A 219 -5.41 -1.38 22.62
C ALA A 219 -4.65 -1.59 23.95
N THR A 220 -3.72 -2.54 23.97
CA THR A 220 -2.93 -2.86 25.18
C THR A 220 -1.45 -2.50 25.05
N ASP A 221 -1.02 -2.00 23.86
CA ASP A 221 0.37 -1.77 23.48
C ASP A 221 1.25 -2.98 23.82
N SER A 222 0.83 -4.16 23.42
CA SER A 222 1.55 -5.39 23.77
C SER A 222 1.69 -6.32 22.57
N TRP A 223 2.76 -7.12 22.59
CA TRP A 223 3.07 -8.14 21.60
C TRP A 223 2.78 -9.55 22.15
N GLU A 224 2.18 -10.38 21.33
CA GLU A 224 1.98 -11.81 21.54
C GLU A 224 2.98 -12.58 20.66
N LEU A 225 3.83 -13.42 21.27
CA LEU A 225 4.72 -14.30 20.53
C LEU A 225 3.97 -15.56 20.11
N CYS A 226 3.99 -15.86 18.82
CA CYS A 226 3.31 -16.99 18.21
C CYS A 226 4.30 -18.06 17.72
N PRO A 227 3.83 -19.27 17.34
CA PRO A 227 4.66 -20.27 16.70
C PRO A 227 5.41 -19.71 15.50
N PRO A 228 6.73 -19.92 15.40
CA PRO A 228 7.56 -19.35 14.36
C PRO A 228 7.18 -19.86 12.96
N LEU A 229 7.62 -19.12 11.94
CA LEU A 229 7.49 -19.56 10.55
C LEU A 229 8.18 -20.91 10.35
N PRO A 230 7.58 -21.86 9.61
CA PRO A 230 8.17 -23.18 9.37
C PRO A 230 9.59 -23.10 8.80
N PRO A 231 10.48 -24.04 9.19
CA PRO A 231 11.90 -23.98 8.84
C PRO A 231 12.18 -24.09 7.33
N GLU A 232 11.22 -24.59 6.54
CA GLU A 232 11.30 -24.66 5.08
C GLU A 232 11.41 -23.28 4.43
N PHE A 233 10.97 -22.22 5.11
CA PHE A 233 11.08 -20.85 4.66
C PHE A 233 12.43 -20.18 5.00
N ARG A 234 13.31 -20.88 5.73
CA ARG A 234 14.66 -20.41 6.06
C ARG A 234 15.61 -20.43 4.86
N ILE A 235 15.23 -21.10 3.77
CA ILE A 235 16.06 -21.25 2.57
C ILE A 235 16.23 -19.91 1.89
N GLY A 236 17.47 -19.33 1.99
CA GLY A 236 17.86 -18.13 1.26
C GLY A 236 17.67 -16.82 2.01
N ASN A 237 18.25 -16.72 3.14
CA ASN A 237 18.82 -15.51 3.77
C ASN A 237 17.97 -14.25 3.99
N SER A 238 16.69 -14.17 3.62
CA SER A 238 15.87 -13.03 4.03
C SER A 238 14.41 -13.17 3.61
N SER A 239 13.53 -12.50 4.36
CA SER A 239 12.15 -12.21 3.97
C SER A 239 12.02 -11.43 2.65
N GLN A 240 13.11 -10.93 2.07
CA GLN A 240 13.12 -10.35 0.71
C GLN A 240 12.66 -11.37 -0.36
N TRP A 241 12.78 -12.65 -0.06
CA TRP A 241 12.37 -13.75 -0.91
C TRP A 241 11.02 -14.36 -0.55
N LEU A 242 10.28 -13.68 0.32
CA LEU A 242 8.94 -14.06 0.73
C LEU A 242 7.91 -13.04 0.25
N SER A 243 6.74 -13.52 -0.11
CA SER A 243 5.53 -12.71 -0.30
C SER A 243 4.44 -13.20 0.63
N ALA A 244 3.46 -12.35 0.93
CA ALA A 244 2.36 -12.70 1.80
C ALA A 244 1.02 -12.25 1.23
N ALA A 245 -0.03 -12.99 1.59
CA ALA A 245 -1.41 -12.67 1.26
C ALA A 245 -2.31 -12.96 2.46
N LEU A 246 -3.13 -11.98 2.85
CA LEU A 246 -4.15 -12.16 3.89
C LEU A 246 -5.48 -12.49 3.23
N LEU A 247 -5.99 -13.69 3.47
CA LEU A 247 -7.24 -14.18 2.91
C LEU A 247 -8.34 -14.23 3.97
N GLY A 248 -9.49 -13.63 3.65
CA GLY A 248 -10.67 -13.64 4.53
C GLY A 248 -10.44 -13.01 5.91
N GLY A 249 -9.39 -12.21 6.08
CA GLY A 249 -9.02 -11.62 7.37
C GLY A 249 -8.56 -12.65 8.41
N ARG A 250 -8.43 -13.93 8.04
CA ARG A 250 -8.13 -15.03 8.95
C ARG A 250 -6.84 -15.77 8.62
N PHE A 251 -6.60 -16.09 7.36
CA PHE A 251 -5.43 -16.86 6.96
C PHE A 251 -4.35 -15.97 6.39
N PHE A 252 -3.23 -15.87 7.08
CA PHE A 252 -2.04 -15.16 6.62
C PHE A 252 -1.13 -16.13 5.90
N PHE A 253 -1.20 -16.16 4.58
CA PHE A 253 -0.37 -17.00 3.74
C PHE A 253 1.02 -16.40 3.60
N VAL A 254 2.05 -17.25 3.70
CA VAL A 254 3.43 -16.94 3.38
C VAL A 254 3.88 -17.84 2.23
N PHE A 255 4.56 -17.23 1.27
CA PHE A 255 4.99 -17.88 0.05
C PHE A 255 6.46 -17.56 -0.27
N GLY A 256 7.26 -18.56 -0.54
CA GLY A 256 8.64 -18.43 -0.98
C GLY A 256 8.72 -18.12 -2.48
N ILE A 257 9.19 -16.93 -2.82
CA ILE A 257 9.19 -16.38 -4.20
C ILE A 257 9.94 -17.32 -5.16
N TYR A 258 11.04 -17.91 -4.74
CA TYR A 258 11.85 -18.83 -5.55
C TYR A 258 11.67 -20.31 -5.17
N SER A 259 11.44 -20.60 -3.87
CA SER A 259 11.23 -21.97 -3.40
C SER A 259 9.87 -22.51 -3.79
N CYS A 260 8.89 -21.61 -4.00
CA CYS A 260 7.49 -21.95 -4.24
C CYS A 260 6.83 -22.71 -3.06
N SER A 261 7.44 -22.67 -1.89
CA SER A 261 6.85 -23.20 -0.65
C SER A 261 5.74 -22.26 -0.17
N ILE A 262 4.63 -22.81 0.28
CA ILE A 262 3.48 -22.07 0.80
C ILE A 262 2.99 -22.69 2.11
N ALA A 263 2.65 -21.84 3.07
CA ALA A 263 1.95 -22.20 4.30
C ALA A 263 1.04 -21.08 4.74
N ALA A 264 -0.01 -21.39 5.49
CA ALA A 264 -0.92 -20.41 6.06
C ALA A 264 -0.82 -20.42 7.59
N PHE A 265 -0.77 -19.22 8.17
CA PHE A 265 -0.94 -19.00 9.60
C PHE A 265 -2.40 -18.65 9.89
N ASP A 266 -3.10 -19.49 10.62
CA ASP A 266 -4.46 -19.19 11.08
C ASP A 266 -4.39 -18.21 12.26
N LEU A 267 -4.78 -16.99 12.02
CA LEU A 267 -4.79 -15.90 13.01
C LEU A 267 -5.75 -16.14 14.18
N SER A 268 -6.70 -17.06 14.04
CA SER A 268 -7.64 -17.41 15.12
C SER A 268 -7.06 -18.48 16.04
N SER A 269 -6.52 -19.56 15.47
CA SER A 269 -5.97 -20.69 16.24
C SER A 269 -4.48 -20.54 16.59
N ARG A 270 -3.79 -19.53 16.03
CA ARG A 270 -2.33 -19.32 16.19
C ARG A 270 -1.49 -20.52 15.74
N ALA A 271 -1.90 -21.14 14.68
CA ALA A 271 -1.27 -22.38 14.17
C ALA A 271 -0.95 -22.27 12.68
N TRP A 272 0.16 -22.88 12.27
CA TRP A 272 0.53 -23.04 10.88
C TRP A 272 -0.14 -24.27 10.26
N THR A 273 -0.53 -24.15 9.00
CA THR A 273 -0.82 -25.31 8.15
C THR A 273 0.47 -26.03 7.77
N GLY A 274 0.37 -27.27 7.30
CA GLY A 274 1.51 -27.95 6.69
C GLY A 274 2.06 -27.20 5.48
N VAL A 275 3.39 -27.21 5.31
CA VAL A 275 4.03 -26.59 4.15
C VAL A 275 3.74 -27.42 2.90
N ARG A 276 3.37 -26.75 1.83
CA ARG A 276 3.09 -27.34 0.51
C ARG A 276 3.94 -26.64 -0.55
N VAL A 277 4.03 -27.22 -1.74
CA VAL A 277 4.73 -26.62 -2.89
C VAL A 277 3.68 -26.22 -3.93
N LEU A 278 3.74 -24.94 -4.34
CA LEU A 278 2.86 -24.34 -5.35
C LEU A 278 3.73 -23.82 -6.49
N ARG A 279 4.00 -24.63 -7.50
CA ARG A 279 4.91 -24.32 -8.59
C ARG A 279 4.29 -24.62 -9.95
N PRO A 280 3.77 -23.62 -10.68
CA PRO A 280 3.38 -23.78 -12.07
C PRO A 280 4.58 -24.16 -12.96
N PRO A 281 4.35 -24.87 -14.07
CA PRO A 281 5.41 -25.28 -14.99
C PRO A 281 6.18 -24.07 -15.55
N GLY A 282 7.52 -24.19 -15.59
CA GLY A 282 8.40 -23.16 -16.15
C GLY A 282 8.60 -21.92 -15.28
N VAL A 283 7.97 -21.81 -14.12
CA VAL A 283 8.12 -20.66 -13.21
C VAL A 283 9.54 -20.52 -12.71
N LEU A 284 10.12 -19.33 -12.90
CA LEU A 284 11.42 -18.92 -12.37
C LEU A 284 11.27 -18.36 -10.95
N PHE A 285 10.34 -17.45 -10.80
CA PHE A 285 9.92 -16.88 -9.51
C PHE A 285 8.49 -16.37 -9.60
N SER A 286 7.82 -16.28 -8.47
CA SER A 286 6.44 -15.79 -8.40
C SER A 286 6.11 -15.16 -7.07
N PHE A 287 5.03 -14.38 -7.03
CA PHE A 287 4.51 -13.66 -5.88
C PHE A 287 3.09 -14.12 -5.60
N LEU A 288 2.75 -14.25 -4.31
CA LEU A 288 1.41 -14.59 -3.87
C LEU A 288 0.63 -13.33 -3.50
N LEU A 289 -0.60 -13.22 -3.98
CA LEU A 289 -1.47 -12.06 -3.80
C LEU A 289 -2.86 -12.51 -3.33
N ALA A 290 -3.58 -11.65 -2.63
CA ALA A 290 -4.98 -11.85 -2.30
C ALA A 290 -5.89 -11.09 -3.28
N CYS A 291 -6.91 -11.80 -3.79
CA CYS A 291 -7.92 -11.23 -4.69
C CYS A 291 -9.31 -11.67 -4.22
N GLY A 292 -9.94 -10.84 -3.39
CA GLY A 292 -11.20 -11.19 -2.74
C GLY A 292 -11.06 -12.41 -1.83
N ASP A 293 -11.74 -13.48 -2.19
CA ASP A 293 -11.72 -14.78 -1.50
C ASP A 293 -10.73 -15.80 -2.09
N ARG A 294 -9.91 -15.36 -3.06
CA ARG A 294 -8.99 -16.21 -3.82
C ARG A 294 -7.55 -15.78 -3.66
N LEU A 295 -6.65 -16.72 -3.92
CA LEU A 295 -5.23 -16.44 -4.07
C LEU A 295 -4.90 -16.32 -5.57
N ILE A 296 -4.01 -15.38 -5.88
CA ILE A 296 -3.42 -15.21 -7.21
C ILE A 296 -1.91 -15.42 -7.07
N LEU A 297 -1.38 -16.26 -7.92
CA LEU A 297 0.06 -16.36 -8.12
C LEU A 297 0.43 -15.56 -9.37
N ALA A 298 1.43 -14.68 -9.26
CA ALA A 298 1.90 -13.82 -10.34
C ALA A 298 3.41 -13.99 -10.51
N GLY A 299 3.89 -14.37 -11.68
CA GLY A 299 5.31 -14.67 -11.80
C GLY A 299 5.88 -14.73 -13.20
N LEU A 300 7.20 -14.75 -13.25
CA LEU A 300 7.97 -14.89 -14.48
C LEU A 300 8.17 -16.37 -14.81
N CYS A 301 7.92 -16.72 -16.07
CA CYS A 301 8.07 -18.08 -16.59
C CYS A 301 8.98 -18.11 -17.80
N ASN A 302 9.75 -19.18 -17.89
CA ASN A 302 10.37 -19.57 -19.15
C ASN A 302 9.32 -20.18 -20.08
N THR A 303 9.31 -19.77 -21.32
CA THR A 303 8.52 -20.40 -22.36
C THR A 303 9.38 -21.42 -23.11
N PRO A 304 8.83 -22.57 -23.56
CA PRO A 304 9.59 -23.56 -24.31
C PRO A 304 10.17 -23.02 -25.62
N VAL A 305 9.49 -22.04 -26.21
CA VAL A 305 9.91 -21.35 -27.44
C VAL A 305 9.65 -19.86 -27.27
N GLY A 306 10.71 -19.08 -27.05
CA GLY A 306 10.64 -17.62 -26.94
C GLY A 306 11.16 -17.04 -25.63
N PRO A 307 11.12 -15.72 -25.47
CA PRO A 307 11.58 -15.06 -24.26
C PRO A 307 10.64 -15.32 -23.07
N PRO A 308 11.13 -15.12 -21.83
CA PRO A 308 10.33 -15.21 -20.63
C PRO A 308 9.06 -14.34 -20.71
N CYS A 309 7.99 -14.80 -20.06
CA CYS A 309 6.73 -14.07 -19.96
C CYS A 309 6.31 -13.95 -18.49
N PHE A 310 5.51 -12.94 -18.18
CA PHE A 310 4.92 -12.76 -16.86
C PHE A 310 3.45 -13.23 -16.88
N ALA A 311 3.13 -14.25 -16.10
CA ALA A 311 1.82 -14.90 -16.12
C ALA A 311 1.13 -14.84 -14.75
N LEU A 312 -0.19 -14.99 -14.75
CA LEU A 312 -1.06 -15.00 -13.58
C LEU A 312 -1.81 -16.34 -13.51
N TRP A 313 -1.91 -16.89 -12.31
CA TRP A 313 -2.68 -18.10 -12.01
C TRP A 313 -3.64 -17.83 -10.86
N ALA A 314 -4.90 -18.25 -11.02
CA ALA A 314 -5.82 -18.37 -9.91
C ALA A 314 -5.51 -19.65 -9.14
N VAL A 315 -5.48 -19.57 -7.82
CA VAL A 315 -5.15 -20.67 -6.92
C VAL A 315 -6.31 -20.95 -5.99
N ASP A 316 -6.75 -22.19 -5.93
CA ASP A 316 -7.65 -22.68 -4.91
C ASP A 316 -6.87 -22.88 -3.60
N HIS A 317 -7.22 -22.13 -2.57
CA HIS A 317 -6.47 -22.11 -1.32
C HIS A 317 -6.65 -23.39 -0.46
N CYS A 318 -7.64 -24.24 -0.79
CA CYS A 318 -7.87 -25.52 -0.11
C CYS A 318 -7.10 -26.65 -0.75
N SER A 319 -7.27 -26.84 -2.08
CA SER A 319 -6.60 -27.89 -2.84
C SER A 319 -5.17 -27.54 -3.22
N MET A 320 -4.85 -26.26 -3.39
CA MET A 320 -3.65 -25.69 -4.01
C MET A 320 -3.57 -26.00 -5.51
N ASP A 321 -4.69 -26.35 -6.12
CA ASP A 321 -4.77 -26.40 -7.57
C ASP A 321 -4.72 -25.01 -8.16
N PHE A 322 -4.14 -24.88 -9.33
CA PHE A 322 -4.00 -23.59 -10.00
C PHE A 322 -4.36 -23.67 -11.47
N ALA A 323 -4.89 -22.57 -12.01
CA ALA A 323 -5.19 -22.43 -13.43
C ALA A 323 -4.67 -21.09 -13.93
N GLU A 324 -4.02 -21.06 -15.11
CA GLU A 324 -3.59 -19.84 -15.74
C GLU A 324 -4.80 -19.00 -16.14
N ILE A 325 -4.77 -17.70 -15.76
CA ILE A 325 -5.85 -16.76 -16.05
C ILE A 325 -5.44 -15.66 -17.02
N GLY A 326 -4.14 -15.45 -17.23
CA GLY A 326 -3.67 -14.48 -18.20
C GLY A 326 -2.17 -14.30 -18.20
N VAL A 327 -1.68 -13.71 -19.30
CA VAL A 327 -0.28 -13.39 -19.52
C VAL A 327 -0.15 -11.90 -19.82
N MET A 328 0.86 -11.27 -19.26
CA MET A 328 1.17 -9.87 -19.49
C MET A 328 1.64 -9.65 -20.94
N PRO A 329 1.10 -8.67 -21.68
CA PRO A 329 1.60 -8.29 -22.98
C PRO A 329 3.07 -7.92 -22.96
N ARG A 330 3.83 -8.36 -23.96
CA ARG A 330 5.31 -8.18 -24.02
C ARG A 330 5.73 -6.74 -24.05
N ASP A 331 5.00 -5.90 -24.77
CA ASP A 331 5.25 -4.47 -24.86
C ASP A 331 5.10 -3.77 -23.50
N LEU A 332 4.19 -4.23 -22.64
CA LEU A 332 4.05 -3.74 -21.29
C LEU A 332 5.17 -4.21 -20.38
N LEU A 333 5.57 -5.48 -20.50
CA LEU A 333 6.70 -6.01 -19.73
C LEU A 333 8.01 -5.26 -20.08
N SER A 334 8.24 -5.03 -21.36
CA SER A 334 9.44 -4.30 -21.83
C SER A 334 9.49 -2.84 -21.33
N CYS A 335 8.35 -2.21 -21.11
CA CYS A 335 8.29 -0.84 -20.58
C CYS A 335 8.85 -0.69 -19.15
N LEU A 336 9.00 -1.80 -18.41
CA LEU A 336 9.53 -1.80 -17.05
C LEU A 336 11.07 -1.82 -16.99
N PHE A 337 11.75 -1.84 -18.15
CA PHE A 337 13.22 -1.90 -18.25
C PHE A 337 13.77 -0.78 -19.10
N ASP A 338 15.04 -0.36 -18.82
CA ASP A 338 15.73 0.70 -19.57
C ASP A 338 16.42 0.19 -20.82
N THR A 339 17.01 -0.99 -20.74
CA THR A 339 17.80 -1.60 -21.81
C THR A 339 17.42 -3.06 -21.97
N ASP A 340 17.57 -3.57 -23.19
CA ASP A 340 17.30 -4.98 -23.48
C ASP A 340 18.49 -5.91 -23.17
N ASP A 341 19.67 -5.35 -22.87
CA ASP A 341 20.95 -6.06 -22.88
C ASP A 341 21.39 -6.64 -21.51
N ASP A 342 20.57 -6.55 -20.47
CA ASP A 342 20.91 -7.10 -19.16
C ASP A 342 20.30 -8.48 -18.97
N ASP A 343 21.15 -9.52 -18.86
CA ASP A 343 20.73 -10.91 -18.63
C ASP A 343 19.98 -11.09 -17.31
N ASN A 344 20.21 -10.22 -16.33
CA ASN A 344 19.57 -10.26 -15.01
C ASN A 344 18.42 -9.25 -14.84
N LYS A 345 17.99 -8.57 -15.88
CA LYS A 345 16.96 -7.51 -15.80
C LYS A 345 15.69 -7.92 -15.07
N PHE A 346 15.31 -9.18 -15.14
CA PHE A 346 14.09 -9.66 -14.49
C PHE A 346 14.22 -9.85 -12.98
N ALA A 347 15.41 -9.86 -12.41
CA ALA A 347 15.62 -10.06 -10.97
C ALA A 347 15.01 -8.93 -10.12
N SER A 348 14.96 -7.72 -10.68
CA SER A 348 14.38 -6.53 -10.03
C SER A 348 12.87 -6.41 -10.19
N LEU A 349 12.21 -7.35 -10.90
CA LEU A 349 10.75 -7.35 -11.00
C LEU A 349 10.13 -7.71 -9.67
N LYS A 350 9.13 -6.92 -9.28
CA LYS A 350 8.29 -7.13 -8.12
C LYS A 350 6.82 -7.06 -8.52
N CYS A 351 6.01 -7.68 -7.70
CA CYS A 351 4.57 -7.69 -7.90
C CYS A 351 3.84 -7.53 -6.57
N VAL A 352 2.87 -6.66 -6.55
CA VAL A 352 1.97 -6.46 -5.42
C VAL A 352 0.54 -6.37 -5.93
N GLY A 353 -0.43 -6.74 -5.10
CA GLY A 353 -1.82 -6.67 -5.53
C GLY A 353 -2.78 -6.91 -4.38
N LEU A 354 -4.01 -6.48 -4.60
CA LEU A 354 -5.13 -6.67 -3.67
C LEU A 354 -6.44 -6.52 -4.45
N ASP A 355 -7.45 -7.32 -4.07
CA ASP A 355 -8.84 -7.21 -4.56
C ASP A 355 -8.98 -7.06 -6.09
N GLY A 356 -8.27 -7.89 -6.83
CA GLY A 356 -8.35 -7.94 -8.30
C GLY A 356 -7.48 -6.95 -9.04
N LEU A 357 -6.67 -6.15 -8.36
CA LEU A 357 -5.65 -5.31 -8.95
C LEU A 357 -4.26 -5.90 -8.70
N VAL A 358 -3.51 -6.12 -9.76
CA VAL A 358 -2.16 -6.68 -9.73
C VAL A 358 -1.21 -5.70 -10.40
N TYR A 359 -0.28 -5.15 -9.64
CA TYR A 359 0.73 -4.20 -10.12
C TYR A 359 2.08 -4.88 -10.24
N VAL A 360 2.68 -4.79 -11.43
CA VAL A 360 4.03 -5.28 -11.72
C VAL A 360 4.93 -4.07 -11.92
N PHE A 361 6.05 -4.03 -11.22
CA PHE A 361 6.99 -2.91 -11.27
C PHE A 361 8.45 -3.40 -11.14
N ASN A 362 9.39 -2.52 -11.45
CA ASN A 362 10.81 -2.77 -11.27
C ASN A 362 11.31 -1.99 -10.05
N GLU A 363 11.90 -2.66 -9.05
CA GLU A 363 12.33 -2.00 -7.81
C GLU A 363 13.57 -1.10 -7.98
N ASP A 364 14.37 -1.31 -9.02
CA ASP A 364 15.58 -0.53 -9.30
C ASP A 364 15.32 0.65 -10.25
N HIS A 365 14.14 0.71 -10.85
CA HIS A 365 13.80 1.71 -11.87
C HIS A 365 12.44 2.34 -11.60
N HIS A 366 12.43 3.66 -11.72
CA HIS A 366 11.22 4.46 -11.80
C HIS A 366 11.29 5.30 -13.07
N LYS A 367 10.73 4.81 -14.13
CA LYS A 367 10.66 5.50 -15.40
C LYS A 367 9.39 6.29 -15.58
N ALA A 368 9.18 6.73 -16.80
CA ALA A 368 7.93 7.32 -17.24
C ALA A 368 6.70 6.49 -16.85
N TYR A 369 6.84 5.17 -16.75
CA TYR A 369 5.79 4.27 -16.30
C TYR A 369 6.28 3.48 -15.09
N PRO A 370 5.93 3.89 -13.87
CA PRO A 370 6.43 3.26 -12.65
C PRO A 370 5.93 1.83 -12.44
N ALA A 371 4.80 1.46 -13.08
CA ALA A 371 4.23 0.12 -13.01
C ALA A 371 3.30 -0.16 -14.19
N CYS A 372 2.99 -1.45 -14.38
CA CYS A 372 1.86 -1.92 -15.17
C CYS A 372 0.84 -2.56 -14.24
N VAL A 373 -0.43 -2.39 -14.53
CA VAL A 373 -1.53 -2.95 -13.73
C VAL A 373 -2.37 -3.91 -14.56
N CYS A 374 -2.69 -5.06 -13.96
CA CYS A 374 -3.71 -5.98 -14.43
C CYS A 374 -4.96 -5.83 -13.56
N GLU A 375 -6.09 -5.68 -14.19
CA GLU A 375 -7.40 -5.78 -13.56
C GLU A 375 -8.00 -7.16 -13.84
N ILE A 376 -8.23 -7.91 -12.77
CA ILE A 376 -8.85 -9.23 -12.81
C ILE A 376 -10.34 -9.03 -12.49
N SER A 377 -11.21 -9.45 -13.39
CA SER A 377 -12.67 -9.39 -13.23
C SER A 377 -13.32 -10.73 -13.53
N ASP A 378 -14.46 -10.98 -12.89
CA ASP A 378 -15.28 -12.14 -13.25
C ASP A 378 -15.79 -11.92 -14.68
N GLY A 379 -15.46 -12.86 -15.58
CA GLY A 379 -15.86 -12.79 -16.97
C GLY A 379 -17.38 -12.85 -17.10
N SER A 380 -17.94 -11.95 -17.88
CA SER A 380 -19.35 -11.99 -18.25
C SER A 380 -19.67 -13.33 -18.92
N ALA A 381 -20.72 -14.00 -18.47
CA ALA A 381 -21.18 -15.33 -18.91
C ALA A 381 -21.45 -15.49 -20.44
N ALA A 382 -21.19 -14.46 -21.26
CA ALA A 382 -21.56 -14.39 -22.68
C ALA A 382 -20.49 -14.86 -23.68
N LYS A 383 -19.26 -15.19 -23.25
CA LYS A 383 -18.21 -15.61 -24.20
C LYS A 383 -17.34 -16.75 -23.67
N ARG A 384 -17.58 -17.93 -24.20
CA ARG A 384 -16.79 -19.14 -24.45
C ARG A 384 -17.33 -20.40 -23.78
N ALA A 385 -17.92 -21.21 -24.65
CA ALA A 385 -18.35 -22.59 -24.40
C ALA A 385 -17.18 -23.60 -24.48
N ASP A 386 -15.90 -23.17 -24.34
CA ASP A 386 -14.73 -24.02 -24.65
C ASP A 386 -13.61 -23.97 -23.61
N SER A 387 -13.92 -23.69 -22.33
CA SER A 387 -12.91 -23.82 -21.26
C SER A 387 -13.30 -24.89 -20.24
N THR A 388 -12.51 -25.94 -20.19
CA THR A 388 -12.59 -27.09 -19.27
C THR A 388 -12.28 -26.73 -17.81
N SER A 389 -11.90 -25.49 -17.49
CA SER A 389 -11.74 -24.97 -16.12
C SER A 389 -12.87 -23.99 -15.84
N GLY A 390 -13.74 -24.33 -14.87
CA GLY A 390 -14.93 -23.54 -14.48
C GLY A 390 -14.69 -22.14 -13.90
N LEU A 391 -13.49 -21.57 -14.08
CA LEU A 391 -13.09 -20.24 -13.64
C LEU A 391 -13.13 -19.26 -14.83
N ASN A 392 -14.18 -18.44 -14.87
CA ASN A 392 -14.37 -17.45 -15.94
C ASN A 392 -13.79 -16.10 -15.49
N LEU A 393 -12.44 -16.00 -15.38
CA LEU A 393 -11.74 -14.77 -15.06
C LEU A 393 -11.19 -14.11 -16.31
N SER A 394 -11.26 -12.79 -16.37
CA SER A 394 -10.67 -11.98 -17.46
C SER A 394 -9.61 -11.05 -16.89
N CYS A 395 -8.49 -10.90 -17.63
CA CYS A 395 -7.37 -10.03 -17.29
C CYS A 395 -7.28 -8.88 -18.28
N SER A 396 -7.28 -7.65 -17.78
CA SER A 396 -7.09 -6.44 -18.59
C SER A 396 -5.83 -5.71 -18.11
N TRP A 397 -4.88 -5.53 -19.02
CA TRP A 397 -3.57 -4.93 -18.70
C TRP A 397 -3.47 -3.49 -19.22
N ARG A 398 -2.88 -2.60 -18.41
CA ARG A 398 -2.56 -1.23 -18.83
C ARG A 398 -1.34 -0.69 -18.10
N LYS A 399 -0.75 0.39 -18.63
CA LYS A 399 0.30 1.15 -17.93
C LYS A 399 -0.32 2.02 -16.85
N VAL A 400 0.38 2.16 -15.75
CA VAL A 400 0.06 3.18 -14.74
C VAL A 400 0.59 4.53 -15.25
N PRO A 401 -0.15 5.64 -15.09
CA PRO A 401 0.32 6.96 -15.52
C PRO A 401 1.69 7.32 -14.92
N PRO A 402 2.44 8.24 -15.55
CA PRO A 402 3.69 8.77 -14.99
C PRO A 402 3.48 9.38 -13.61
N LEU A 403 4.52 9.35 -12.77
CA LEU A 403 4.51 10.03 -11.48
C LEU A 403 4.38 11.55 -11.65
N PRO A 404 3.67 12.26 -10.75
CA PRO A 404 3.45 13.68 -10.83
C PRO A 404 4.69 14.48 -10.41
N GLY A 405 4.96 15.59 -11.12
CA GLY A 405 5.97 16.57 -10.75
C GLY A 405 7.41 16.12 -10.96
N PRO A 406 8.37 16.85 -10.42
CA PRO A 406 9.76 16.42 -10.46
C PRO A 406 9.97 15.22 -9.55
N VAL A 407 10.43 14.12 -10.14
CA VAL A 407 10.75 12.88 -9.43
C VAL A 407 12.26 12.79 -9.26
N ASP A 408 12.70 12.65 -8.01
CA ASP A 408 14.11 12.42 -7.70
C ASP A 408 14.53 11.00 -8.15
N ARG A 409 15.83 10.82 -8.35
CA ARG A 409 16.35 9.47 -8.64
C ARG A 409 16.28 8.61 -7.38
N PHE A 410 15.52 7.52 -7.44
CA PHE A 410 15.48 6.51 -6.38
C PHE A 410 16.54 5.44 -6.59
N HIS A 411 17.04 4.88 -5.51
CA HIS A 411 17.92 3.72 -5.51
C HIS A 411 17.14 2.43 -5.31
N LYS A 412 15.97 2.54 -4.69
CA LYS A 412 15.06 1.43 -4.45
C LYS A 412 13.62 1.93 -4.43
N VAL A 413 12.72 1.14 -4.97
CA VAL A 413 11.28 1.37 -4.92
C VAL A 413 10.63 0.29 -4.06
N ILE A 414 9.88 0.72 -3.06
CA ILE A 414 9.04 -0.16 -2.25
C ILE A 414 7.60 0.13 -2.62
N ALA A 415 6.83 -0.90 -2.93
CA ALA A 415 5.43 -0.72 -3.27
C ALA A 415 4.54 -1.74 -2.55
N PHE A 416 3.29 -1.38 -2.35
CA PHE A 416 2.25 -2.24 -1.78
C PHE A 416 0.86 -1.75 -2.19
N CYS A 417 -0.13 -2.62 -2.06
CA CYS A 417 -1.54 -2.26 -2.22
C CYS A 417 -2.23 -2.24 -0.87
N SER A 418 -3.11 -1.26 -0.69
CA SER A 418 -3.87 -1.14 0.56
C SER A 418 -5.22 -0.47 0.33
N PRO A 419 -6.27 -0.88 1.08
CA PRO A 419 -7.49 -0.10 1.13
C PRO A 419 -7.19 1.26 1.76
N VAL A 420 -7.89 2.29 1.31
CA VAL A 420 -7.88 3.63 1.91
C VAL A 420 -9.25 3.85 2.54
N PRO A 421 -9.36 3.75 3.87
CA PRO A 421 -10.61 4.03 4.55
C PRO A 421 -11.04 5.49 4.35
N ALA A 422 -12.32 5.72 4.11
CA ALA A 422 -12.84 7.07 3.87
C ALA A 422 -12.64 8.00 5.08
N ASP A 423 -12.77 7.46 6.29
CA ASP A 423 -12.55 8.17 7.56
C ASP A 423 -11.11 8.67 7.72
N SER A 424 -10.13 7.97 7.17
CA SER A 424 -8.72 8.41 7.19
C SER A 424 -8.47 9.68 6.37
N VAL A 425 -9.37 10.02 5.44
CA VAL A 425 -9.25 11.18 4.55
C VAL A 425 -10.22 12.28 4.92
N LEU A 426 -11.44 11.92 5.28
CA LEU A 426 -12.57 12.82 5.47
C LEU A 426 -12.73 13.26 6.93
N GLY A 427 -12.32 12.46 7.89
CA GLY A 427 -12.39 12.75 9.32
C GLY A 427 -11.50 13.93 9.68
N GLY A 428 -12.09 15.09 9.93
CA GLY A 428 -11.44 16.20 10.63
C GLY A 428 -11.08 15.74 12.03
N GLY A 429 -9.78 15.65 12.33
CA GLY A 429 -9.18 15.12 13.53
C GLY A 429 -10.00 15.26 14.83
N VAL A 430 -10.59 14.17 15.21
CA VAL A 430 -10.87 13.89 16.63
C VAL A 430 -10.46 12.43 16.82
N ASP A 431 -9.29 12.23 17.42
CA ASP A 431 -8.92 10.96 18.02
C ASP A 431 -10.01 10.59 19.04
N ARG A 432 -11.01 9.86 18.60
CA ARG A 432 -11.87 9.08 19.47
C ARG A 432 -11.44 7.63 19.29
N GLU A 433 -10.50 7.25 20.11
CA GLU A 433 -10.36 5.84 20.47
C GLU A 433 -11.63 5.48 21.29
N PRO A 434 -12.23 4.32 21.01
CA PRO A 434 -13.25 3.76 21.89
C PRO A 434 -12.63 3.32 23.21
#